data_341c91e6a792a0a6be3b0bf711e59fab
#
_entry.id   341c91e6a792a0a6be3b0bf711e59fab
#
_cell.length_a   1.000
_cell.length_b   1.000
_cell.length_c   1.000
_cell.angle_alpha   90.00
_cell.angle_beta   90.00
_cell.angle_gamma   90.00
#
_symmetry.space_group_name_H-M   'P 1'
#
loop_
_entity.id
_entity.type
_entity.pdbx_description
1 polymer ?
#
loop_
_entity_poly.entity_id
_entity_poly.type
_entity_poly.pdbx_seq_one_letter_code
_entity_poly.pdbx_strand_id
1 'polypeptide(L)'
;GAILGTSLPNTNNAELKNKGWEIQLNWRDQIGKVNYNAGFNLSDYRAKVISYPNASKALWDADGNTLYYDGMTIGEIWGYETEGIAKSDEQMTEWLANNDQSKIGSAWGAGDIMYRDLNGDKVVDSGNSTAIDHGDLKVIGNNTPRFRFGLSLGADWKGFDVQMFFQGVMKRDIWLGGPMFWGADGGEWQSVGFSEHLDYFRPENTASVFGANLDSYYPKAYLGDKGNKNKKTQTRYLQNGAY
;
A
#
# COMPACT_ATOMS: atom_id res chain seq x y z
N GLY A 1 19.12 0.95 -28.52
CA GLY A 1 20.41 0.87 -28.00
C GLY A 1 21.47 1.69 -28.66
N ALA A 2 22.58 1.91 -27.98
CA ALA A 2 23.70 2.73 -28.44
C ALA A 2 24.32 2.26 -29.78
N ILE A 3 24.20 0.96 -30.11
CA ILE A 3 24.74 0.38 -31.34
C ILE A 3 23.82 0.63 -32.55
N LEU A 4 22.52 0.70 -32.35
CA LEU A 4 21.54 0.89 -33.43
C LEU A 4 21.16 2.36 -33.66
N GLY A 5 21.59 3.28 -32.80
CA GLY A 5 21.24 4.71 -32.88
C GLY A 5 19.75 5.02 -32.75
N THR A 6 18.94 4.02 -32.35
CA THR A 6 17.48 4.14 -32.18
C THR A 6 17.01 3.33 -30.96
N SER A 7 15.83 3.64 -30.45
CA SER A 7 15.17 2.83 -29.43
C SER A 7 14.78 1.45 -30.00
N LEU A 8 14.81 0.44 -29.14
CA LEU A 8 14.32 -0.90 -29.51
C LEU A 8 12.82 -0.80 -29.85
N PRO A 9 12.34 -1.52 -30.89
CA PRO A 9 10.92 -1.56 -31.20
C PRO A 9 10.15 -2.25 -30.06
N ASN A 10 8.93 -1.77 -29.81
CA ASN A 10 8.00 -2.46 -28.91
C ASN A 10 7.61 -3.82 -29.51
N THR A 11 7.64 -4.84 -28.70
CA THR A 11 7.20 -6.19 -29.08
C THR A 11 5.94 -6.57 -28.29
N ASN A 12 5.01 -7.27 -28.95
CA ASN A 12 3.82 -7.81 -28.28
C ASN A 12 4.16 -9.18 -27.69
N ASN A 13 4.64 -9.17 -26.45
CA ASN A 13 5.15 -10.36 -25.76
C ASN A 13 4.53 -10.59 -24.38
N ALA A 14 3.38 -9.96 -24.10
CA ALA A 14 2.65 -10.11 -22.85
C ALA A 14 1.19 -10.45 -23.10
N GLU A 15 0.61 -11.28 -22.25
CA GLU A 15 -0.81 -11.65 -22.27
C GLU A 15 -1.45 -11.33 -20.91
N LEU A 16 -2.57 -10.62 -20.97
CA LEU A 16 -3.38 -10.27 -19.81
C LEU A 16 -4.79 -10.83 -19.98
N LYS A 17 -5.34 -11.40 -18.93
CA LYS A 17 -6.73 -11.84 -18.85
C LYS A 17 -7.49 -10.96 -17.87
N ASN A 18 -8.50 -10.25 -18.36
CA ASN A 18 -9.41 -9.47 -17.55
C ASN A 18 -10.78 -10.15 -17.48
N LYS A 19 -11.31 -10.28 -16.25
CA LYS A 19 -12.65 -10.77 -15.98
C LYS A 19 -13.38 -9.78 -15.09
N GLY A 20 -14.59 -9.41 -15.51
CA GLY A 20 -15.40 -8.46 -14.75
C GLY A 20 -16.88 -8.63 -14.99
N TRP A 21 -17.66 -7.86 -14.27
CA TRP A 21 -19.11 -7.73 -14.40
C TRP A 21 -19.53 -6.30 -14.11
N GLU A 22 -20.68 -5.95 -14.63
CA GLU A 22 -21.30 -4.64 -14.41
C GLU A 22 -22.81 -4.83 -14.22
N ILE A 23 -23.37 -4.06 -13.29
CA ILE A 23 -24.80 -3.95 -13.03
C ILE A 23 -25.18 -2.50 -13.21
N GLN A 24 -26.22 -2.24 -13.98
CA GLN A 24 -26.80 -0.92 -14.14
C GLN A 24 -28.31 -1.00 -13.91
N LEU A 25 -28.81 -0.17 -13.00
CA LEU A 25 -30.23 -0.06 -12.67
C LEU A 25 -30.65 1.38 -12.85
N ASN A 26 -31.76 1.58 -13.55
CA ASN A 26 -32.38 2.91 -13.74
C ASN A 26 -33.85 2.82 -13.41
N TRP A 27 -34.30 3.76 -12.60
CA TRP A 27 -35.70 3.90 -12.21
C TRP A 27 -36.18 5.30 -12.49
N ARG A 28 -37.42 5.44 -13.00
CA ARG A 28 -38.12 6.71 -13.16
C ARG A 28 -39.56 6.51 -12.77
N ASP A 29 -40.12 7.47 -12.03
CA ASP A 29 -41.51 7.42 -11.62
C ASP A 29 -42.00 8.84 -11.25
N GLN A 30 -43.27 8.95 -10.91
CA GLN A 30 -43.94 10.20 -10.55
C GLN A 30 -44.79 10.01 -9.31
N ILE A 31 -44.63 10.88 -8.32
CA ILE A 31 -45.48 10.95 -7.13
C ILE A 31 -46.18 12.31 -7.11
N GLY A 32 -47.50 12.33 -7.41
CA GLY A 32 -48.27 13.57 -7.54
C GLY A 32 -47.75 14.47 -8.66
N LYS A 33 -47.11 15.58 -8.30
CA LYS A 33 -46.52 16.54 -9.26
C LYS A 33 -44.96 16.52 -9.23
N VAL A 34 -44.40 15.55 -8.54
CA VAL A 34 -42.93 15.36 -8.46
C VAL A 34 -42.55 14.21 -9.38
N ASN A 35 -41.74 14.46 -10.41
CA ASN A 35 -41.09 13.40 -11.16
C ASN A 35 -39.74 13.13 -10.49
N TYR A 36 -39.36 11.89 -10.38
CA TYR A 36 -38.07 11.53 -9.84
C TYR A 36 -37.39 10.41 -10.62
N ASN A 37 -36.08 10.36 -10.55
CA ASN A 37 -35.29 9.30 -11.16
C ASN A 37 -34.15 8.89 -10.22
N ALA A 38 -33.78 7.63 -10.30
CA ALA A 38 -32.63 7.07 -9.63
C ALA A 38 -31.89 6.17 -10.62
N GLY A 39 -30.59 6.35 -10.72
CA GLY A 39 -29.68 5.51 -11.48
C GLY A 39 -28.59 4.95 -10.57
N PHE A 40 -28.33 3.66 -10.63
CA PHE A 40 -27.26 3.01 -9.91
C PHE A 40 -26.45 2.16 -10.87
N ASN A 41 -25.14 2.27 -10.77
CA ASN A 41 -24.21 1.36 -11.43
C ASN A 41 -23.21 0.79 -10.42
N LEU A 42 -22.81 -0.44 -10.64
CA LEU A 42 -21.79 -1.12 -9.86
C LEU A 42 -20.99 -2.02 -10.79
N SER A 43 -19.68 -1.89 -10.77
CA SER A 43 -18.79 -2.72 -11.59
C SER A 43 -17.59 -3.22 -10.79
N ASP A 44 -17.12 -4.39 -11.18
CA ASP A 44 -15.91 -4.97 -10.64
C ASP A 44 -15.16 -5.77 -11.70
N TYR A 45 -13.82 -5.75 -11.64
CA TYR A 45 -12.99 -6.56 -12.51
C TYR A 45 -11.69 -6.99 -11.82
N ARG A 46 -11.11 -8.07 -12.33
CA ARG A 46 -9.76 -8.52 -11.98
C ARG A 46 -8.97 -8.82 -13.24
N ALA A 47 -7.80 -8.23 -13.33
CA ALA A 47 -6.84 -8.50 -14.39
C ALA A 47 -5.70 -9.38 -13.85
N LYS A 48 -5.38 -10.43 -14.60
CA LYS A 48 -4.32 -11.37 -14.27
C LYS A 48 -3.34 -11.47 -15.43
N VAL A 49 -2.06 -11.46 -15.11
CA VAL A 49 -0.99 -11.71 -16.08
C VAL A 49 -0.97 -13.21 -16.42
N ILE A 50 -1.14 -13.53 -17.68
CA ILE A 50 -1.06 -14.91 -18.18
C ILE A 50 0.36 -15.23 -18.59
N SER A 51 0.98 -14.31 -19.34
CA SER A 51 2.36 -14.44 -19.79
C SER A 51 3.06 -13.09 -19.80
N TYR A 52 4.28 -13.04 -19.30
CA TYR A 52 5.15 -11.87 -19.33
C TYR A 52 6.62 -12.31 -19.37
N PRO A 53 7.52 -11.61 -20.08
CA PRO A 53 8.94 -12.01 -20.24
C PRO A 53 9.76 -11.71 -18.96
N ASN A 54 9.43 -12.37 -17.87
CA ASN A 54 10.09 -12.33 -16.57
C ASN A 54 10.25 -13.78 -16.07
N ALA A 55 11.21 -14.48 -16.62
CA ALA A 55 11.41 -15.92 -16.34
C ALA A 55 11.77 -16.20 -14.87
N SER A 56 12.47 -15.28 -14.21
CA SER A 56 12.80 -15.38 -12.78
C SER A 56 11.62 -15.06 -11.86
N LYS A 57 10.54 -14.50 -12.41
CA LYS A 57 9.41 -13.93 -11.64
C LYS A 57 9.86 -12.92 -10.60
N ALA A 58 10.88 -12.11 -10.92
CA ALA A 58 11.36 -11.03 -10.07
C ALA A 58 10.20 -10.06 -9.75
N LEU A 59 10.12 -9.61 -8.50
CA LEU A 59 9.07 -8.70 -8.03
C LEU A 59 9.36 -7.24 -8.43
N TRP A 60 10.65 -6.89 -8.52
CA TRP A 60 11.11 -5.53 -8.82
C TRP A 60 12.28 -5.57 -9.79
N ASP A 61 12.43 -4.49 -10.55
CA ASP A 61 13.64 -4.22 -11.36
C ASP A 61 14.76 -3.60 -10.49
N ALA A 62 15.89 -3.29 -11.12
CA ALA A 62 17.03 -2.68 -10.45
C ALA A 62 16.73 -1.29 -9.87
N ASP A 63 15.73 -0.58 -10.39
CA ASP A 63 15.29 0.73 -9.94
C ASP A 63 14.18 0.65 -8.89
N GLY A 64 13.75 -0.57 -8.52
CA GLY A 64 12.70 -0.83 -7.52
C GLY A 64 11.27 -0.72 -8.08
N ASN A 65 11.09 -0.63 -9.41
CA ASN A 65 9.76 -0.64 -10.00
C ASN A 65 9.20 -2.06 -10.02
N THR A 66 7.90 -2.18 -9.76
CA THR A 66 7.21 -3.48 -9.81
C THR A 66 7.28 -4.09 -11.20
N LEU A 67 7.72 -5.33 -11.27
CA LEU A 67 7.71 -6.14 -12.49
C LEU A 67 6.48 -7.04 -12.54
N TYR A 68 5.96 -7.25 -13.73
CA TYR A 68 4.93 -8.26 -13.97
C TYR A 68 5.56 -9.66 -14.06
N TYR A 69 4.80 -10.67 -13.66
CA TYR A 69 5.18 -12.09 -13.78
C TYR A 69 3.96 -12.96 -14.03
N ASP A 70 4.17 -14.13 -14.59
CA ASP A 70 3.10 -15.08 -14.89
C ASP A 70 2.34 -15.49 -13.64
N GLY A 71 1.03 -15.24 -13.67
CA GLY A 71 0.14 -15.52 -12.55
C GLY A 71 -0.15 -14.34 -11.63
N MET A 72 0.55 -13.21 -11.76
CA MET A 72 0.33 -12.00 -10.99
C MET A 72 -1.09 -11.46 -11.18
N THR A 73 -1.75 -11.05 -10.09
CA THR A 73 -2.94 -10.21 -10.18
C THR A 73 -2.49 -8.75 -10.26
N ILE A 74 -2.96 -8.02 -11.27
CA ILE A 74 -2.58 -6.61 -11.41
C ILE A 74 -2.92 -5.84 -10.14
N GLY A 75 -1.97 -5.03 -9.70
CA GLY A 75 -2.11 -4.19 -8.51
C GLY A 75 -1.66 -4.83 -7.19
N GLU A 76 -1.10 -6.04 -7.19
CA GLU A 76 -0.54 -6.65 -5.99
C GLU A 76 0.48 -5.74 -5.32
N ILE A 77 0.37 -5.64 -4.00
CA ILE A 77 1.32 -4.93 -3.14
C ILE A 77 2.04 -6.00 -2.32
N TRP A 78 3.31 -6.21 -2.61
CA TRP A 78 4.18 -7.09 -1.84
C TRP A 78 4.81 -6.35 -0.67
N GLY A 79 4.83 -6.97 0.50
CA GLY A 79 5.41 -6.37 1.69
C GLY A 79 5.50 -7.35 2.84
N TYR A 80 6.07 -6.87 3.93
CA TYR A 80 6.25 -7.66 5.15
C TYR A 80 5.00 -7.60 6.04
N GLU A 81 4.77 -8.67 6.79
CA GLU A 81 3.85 -8.64 7.92
C GLU A 81 4.56 -8.12 9.16
N THR A 82 3.85 -7.34 9.98
CA THR A 82 4.41 -6.74 11.19
C THR A 82 3.58 -7.07 12.41
N GLU A 83 4.24 -7.23 13.57
CA GLU A 83 3.59 -7.32 14.87
C GLU A 83 3.22 -5.93 15.41
N GLY A 84 4.08 -4.94 15.18
CA GLY A 84 3.89 -3.59 15.67
C GLY A 84 5.21 -2.87 15.86
N ILE A 85 5.20 -1.87 16.75
CA ILE A 85 6.38 -1.13 17.19
C ILE A 85 6.81 -1.67 18.55
N ALA A 86 8.09 -2.01 18.72
CA ALA A 86 8.62 -2.43 20.01
C ALA A 86 8.57 -1.30 21.03
N LYS A 87 8.00 -1.57 22.20
CA LYS A 87 7.83 -0.55 23.26
C LYS A 87 9.08 -0.41 24.15
N SER A 88 9.94 -1.42 24.16
CA SER A 88 11.22 -1.40 24.91
C SER A 88 12.30 -2.16 24.15
N ASP A 89 13.56 -1.95 24.58
CA ASP A 89 14.72 -2.68 24.03
C ASP A 89 14.68 -4.17 24.39
N GLU A 90 14.14 -4.51 25.55
CA GLU A 90 13.93 -5.89 26.00
C GLU A 90 12.93 -6.60 25.06
N GLN A 91 11.78 -5.96 24.76
CA GLN A 91 10.80 -6.52 23.85
C GLN A 91 11.39 -6.77 22.47
N MET A 92 12.16 -5.82 21.95
CA MET A 92 12.83 -6.00 20.67
C MET A 92 13.85 -7.14 20.72
N THR A 93 14.61 -7.26 21.80
CA THR A 93 15.60 -8.34 21.99
C THR A 93 14.92 -9.72 22.01
N GLU A 94 13.82 -9.86 22.74
CA GLU A 94 13.02 -11.09 22.77
C GLU A 94 12.45 -11.43 21.40
N TRP A 95 11.97 -10.40 20.67
CA TRP A 95 11.44 -10.57 19.32
C TRP A 95 12.50 -11.10 18.37
N LEU A 96 13.69 -10.50 18.37
CA LEU A 96 14.79 -10.84 17.48
C LEU A 96 15.34 -12.26 17.70
N ALA A 97 15.10 -12.87 18.86
CA ALA A 97 15.51 -14.25 19.12
C ALA A 97 14.82 -15.28 18.19
N ASN A 98 13.65 -14.94 17.63
CA ASN A 98 12.91 -15.79 16.70
C ASN A 98 12.57 -15.10 15.37
N ASN A 99 12.96 -13.85 15.20
CA ASN A 99 12.71 -13.05 13.99
C ASN A 99 13.94 -12.17 13.74
N ASP A 100 15.08 -12.78 13.39
CA ASP A 100 16.30 -12.04 13.12
C ASP A 100 16.11 -11.11 11.91
N GLN A 101 16.08 -9.81 12.16
CA GLN A 101 15.87 -8.76 11.15
C GLN A 101 17.18 -8.18 10.60
N SER A 102 18.32 -8.86 10.79
CA SER A 102 19.64 -8.38 10.38
C SER A 102 19.76 -8.15 8.86
N LYS A 103 18.97 -8.86 8.06
CA LYS A 103 18.89 -8.67 6.59
C LYS A 103 18.12 -7.44 6.16
N ILE A 104 17.22 -6.93 7.01
CA ILE A 104 16.44 -5.70 6.75
C ILE A 104 17.20 -4.46 7.17
N GLY A 105 17.92 -4.54 8.31
CA GLY A 105 18.67 -3.43 8.88
C GLY A 105 19.44 -3.80 10.12
N SER A 106 19.94 -2.81 10.82
CA SER A 106 20.77 -2.99 12.02
C SER A 106 20.34 -2.05 13.15
N ALA A 107 20.92 -2.25 14.33
CA ALA A 107 20.68 -1.43 15.53
C ALA A 107 19.18 -1.33 15.89
N TRP A 108 18.54 -2.49 16.00
CA TRP A 108 17.15 -2.62 16.39
C TRP A 108 16.96 -2.33 17.89
N GLY A 109 15.86 -1.69 18.25
CA GLY A 109 15.54 -1.35 19.64
C GLY A 109 14.13 -0.78 19.79
N ALA A 110 13.87 -0.19 20.96
CA ALA A 110 12.61 0.46 21.25
C ALA A 110 12.23 1.49 20.19
N GLY A 111 10.98 1.43 19.72
CA GLY A 111 10.44 2.29 18.68
C GLY A 111 10.65 1.79 17.24
N ASP A 112 11.31 0.67 17.05
CA ASP A 112 11.46 0.05 15.73
C ASP A 112 10.35 -0.96 15.45
N ILE A 113 10.12 -1.23 14.16
CA ILE A 113 9.13 -2.18 13.68
C ILE A 113 9.57 -3.63 13.93
N MET A 114 8.66 -4.43 14.42
CA MET A 114 8.81 -5.88 14.57
C MET A 114 8.24 -6.58 13.34
N TYR A 115 9.10 -7.08 12.46
CA TYR A 115 8.72 -7.84 11.26
C TYR A 115 8.62 -9.33 11.58
N ARG A 116 7.62 -10.01 11.02
CA ARG A 116 7.38 -11.43 11.25
C ARG A 116 8.20 -12.29 10.29
N ASP A 117 8.82 -13.33 10.83
CA ASP A 117 9.25 -14.51 10.07
C ASP A 117 8.00 -15.29 9.64
N LEU A 118 7.80 -15.47 8.35
CA LEU A 118 6.65 -16.18 7.79
C LEU A 118 7.00 -17.59 7.29
N ASN A 119 8.26 -17.84 6.98
CA ASN A 119 8.72 -19.14 6.47
C ASN A 119 9.23 -20.07 7.58
N GLY A 120 9.49 -19.57 8.79
CA GLY A 120 9.87 -20.32 9.98
C GLY A 120 11.37 -20.62 10.08
N ASP A 121 12.20 -19.91 9.33
CA ASP A 121 13.67 -20.08 9.36
C ASP A 121 14.37 -19.20 10.41
N LYS A 122 13.59 -18.33 11.08
CA LYS A 122 13.99 -17.35 12.10
C LYS A 122 14.78 -16.15 11.56
N VAL A 123 14.84 -15.97 10.26
CA VAL A 123 15.53 -14.83 9.62
C VAL A 123 14.54 -14.09 8.73
N VAL A 124 14.25 -12.85 9.04
CA VAL A 124 13.33 -12.04 8.24
C VAL A 124 14.08 -11.44 7.05
N ASP A 125 13.73 -11.90 5.84
CA ASP A 125 14.34 -11.40 4.61
C ASP A 125 13.36 -11.40 3.41
N SER A 126 13.85 -11.02 2.25
CA SER A 126 13.09 -11.02 0.99
C SER A 126 13.38 -12.21 0.08
N GLY A 127 14.13 -13.20 0.57
CA GLY A 127 14.65 -14.26 -0.30
C GLY A 127 15.39 -13.69 -1.52
N ASN A 128 15.15 -14.25 -2.66
CA ASN A 128 15.65 -13.73 -3.94
C ASN A 128 14.75 -12.63 -4.53
N SER A 129 13.78 -12.11 -3.78
CA SER A 129 12.80 -11.10 -4.23
C SER A 129 12.05 -11.52 -5.50
N THR A 130 11.67 -12.79 -5.58
CA THR A 130 10.88 -13.34 -6.68
C THR A 130 9.56 -13.91 -6.17
N ALA A 131 8.56 -14.06 -7.02
CA ALA A 131 7.28 -14.64 -6.62
C ALA A 131 7.33 -16.13 -6.21
N ILE A 132 8.45 -16.82 -6.46
CA ILE A 132 8.68 -18.21 -6.07
C ILE A 132 9.69 -18.38 -4.93
N ASP A 133 10.46 -17.34 -4.65
CA ASP A 133 11.39 -17.26 -3.53
C ASP A 133 11.38 -15.82 -3.02
N HIS A 134 10.42 -15.56 -2.16
CA HIS A 134 10.10 -14.22 -1.66
C HIS A 134 10.46 -14.04 -0.17
N GLY A 135 11.10 -15.05 0.47
CA GLY A 135 11.38 -15.01 1.90
C GLY A 135 10.10 -14.75 2.70
N ASP A 136 10.11 -13.71 3.54
CA ASP A 136 8.98 -13.31 4.38
C ASP A 136 8.07 -12.25 3.75
N LEU A 137 8.30 -11.93 2.48
CA LEU A 137 7.37 -11.10 1.74
C LEU A 137 6.10 -11.87 1.43
N LYS A 138 4.96 -11.18 1.43
CA LYS A 138 3.69 -11.68 0.93
C LYS A 138 2.90 -10.58 0.24
N VAL A 139 1.87 -10.95 -0.51
CA VAL A 139 0.90 -9.98 -1.02
C VAL A 139 0.07 -9.48 0.17
N ILE A 140 0.32 -8.26 0.60
CA ILE A 140 -0.36 -7.61 1.74
C ILE A 140 -1.60 -6.83 1.32
N GLY A 141 -1.74 -6.50 0.04
CA GLY A 141 -2.88 -5.75 -0.47
C GLY A 141 -2.93 -5.70 -1.99
N ASN A 142 -3.91 -4.97 -2.51
CA ASN A 142 -4.04 -4.72 -3.94
C ASN A 142 -4.55 -3.30 -4.19
N ASN A 143 -3.85 -2.55 -5.04
CA ASN A 143 -4.16 -1.14 -5.32
C ASN A 143 -5.19 -0.95 -6.44
N THR A 144 -5.67 -2.02 -7.07
CA THR A 144 -6.71 -1.92 -8.09
C THR A 144 -8.05 -1.54 -7.44
N PRO A 145 -8.71 -0.46 -7.90
CA PRO A 145 -10.02 -0.10 -7.40
C PRO A 145 -11.05 -1.20 -7.70
N ARG A 146 -11.72 -1.70 -6.65
CA ARG A 146 -12.73 -2.75 -6.71
C ARG A 146 -14.08 -2.22 -6.30
N PHE A 147 -15.14 -2.80 -6.89
CA PHE A 147 -16.54 -2.43 -6.63
C PHE A 147 -16.74 -0.92 -6.80
N ARG A 148 -16.48 -0.44 -8.01
CA ARG A 148 -16.75 0.96 -8.37
C ARG A 148 -18.23 1.16 -8.56
N PHE A 149 -18.77 2.17 -7.90
CA PHE A 149 -20.20 2.49 -7.98
C PHE A 149 -20.45 3.94 -8.33
N GLY A 150 -21.60 4.18 -8.93
CA GLY A 150 -22.18 5.48 -9.12
C GLY A 150 -23.66 5.46 -8.75
N LEU A 151 -24.14 6.53 -8.12
CA LEU A 151 -25.55 6.74 -7.79
C LEU A 151 -25.96 8.13 -8.28
N SER A 152 -26.94 8.16 -9.16
CA SER A 152 -27.55 9.40 -9.64
C SER A 152 -28.97 9.49 -9.11
N LEU A 153 -29.33 10.62 -8.53
CA LEU A 153 -30.67 10.92 -8.06
C LEU A 153 -31.14 12.23 -8.68
N GLY A 154 -32.36 12.27 -9.16
CA GLY A 154 -32.95 13.49 -9.70
C GLY A 154 -34.39 13.62 -9.31
N ALA A 155 -34.86 14.85 -9.15
CA ALA A 155 -36.28 15.17 -8.96
C ALA A 155 -36.59 16.53 -9.54
N ASP A 156 -37.79 16.66 -10.16
CA ASP A 156 -38.32 17.92 -10.60
C ASP A 156 -39.73 18.18 -10.02
N TRP A 157 -40.01 19.43 -9.70
CA TRP A 157 -41.28 19.86 -9.16
C TRP A 157 -41.53 21.34 -9.45
N LYS A 158 -42.60 21.63 -10.16
CA LYS A 158 -43.08 23.00 -10.45
C LYS A 158 -41.98 23.97 -10.96
N GLY A 159 -41.09 23.52 -11.80
CA GLY A 159 -40.01 24.33 -12.37
C GLY A 159 -38.72 24.36 -11.52
N PHE A 160 -38.70 23.68 -10.38
CA PHE A 160 -37.47 23.41 -9.65
C PHE A 160 -36.97 22.01 -9.98
N ASP A 161 -35.69 21.88 -10.25
CA ASP A 161 -35.01 20.59 -10.45
C ASP A 161 -33.81 20.46 -9.52
N VAL A 162 -33.59 19.24 -9.08
CA VAL A 162 -32.43 18.86 -8.25
C VAL A 162 -31.81 17.60 -8.83
N GLN A 163 -30.50 17.61 -9.00
CA GLN A 163 -29.73 16.43 -9.37
C GLN A 163 -28.56 16.24 -8.42
N MET A 164 -28.35 15.01 -8.01
CA MET A 164 -27.23 14.59 -7.15
C MET A 164 -26.51 13.43 -7.82
N PHE A 165 -25.19 13.44 -7.72
CA PHE A 165 -24.37 12.34 -8.21
C PHE A 165 -23.35 11.97 -7.15
N PHE A 166 -23.27 10.68 -6.84
CA PHE A 166 -22.30 10.08 -5.93
C PHE A 166 -21.51 9.03 -6.68
N GLN A 167 -20.21 8.96 -6.44
CA GLN A 167 -19.36 7.89 -6.96
C GLN A 167 -18.35 7.48 -5.92
N GLY A 168 -17.91 6.24 -6.01
CA GLY A 168 -16.93 5.75 -5.07
C GLY A 168 -16.32 4.41 -5.45
N VAL A 169 -15.38 4.00 -4.61
CA VAL A 169 -14.66 2.73 -4.66
C VAL A 169 -14.80 2.07 -3.30
N MET A 170 -15.36 0.85 -3.24
CA MET A 170 -15.60 0.18 -1.95
C MET A 170 -14.37 -0.51 -1.39
N LYS A 171 -13.41 -0.89 -2.25
CA LYS A 171 -12.19 -1.57 -1.82
C LYS A 171 -11.00 -1.18 -2.68
N ARG A 172 -9.96 -0.72 -2.03
CA ARG A 172 -8.65 -0.44 -2.60
C ARG A 172 -7.64 -0.38 -1.46
N ASP A 173 -6.49 -1.03 -1.62
CA ASP A 173 -5.39 -0.87 -0.68
C ASP A 173 -4.37 0.11 -1.29
N ILE A 174 -3.81 0.99 -0.46
CA ILE A 174 -2.81 1.96 -0.88
C ILE A 174 -1.63 1.88 0.06
N TRP A 175 -0.44 1.70 -0.50
CA TRP A 175 0.80 1.91 0.21
C TRP A 175 1.23 3.36 0.05
N LEU A 176 1.33 4.07 1.15
CA LEU A 176 1.85 5.42 1.19
C LEU A 176 3.31 5.36 1.64
N GLY A 177 4.19 5.89 0.83
CA GLY A 177 5.61 5.99 1.11
C GLY A 177 6.12 7.40 0.82
N GLY A 178 7.42 7.59 1.04
CA GLY A 178 8.10 8.83 0.73
C GLY A 178 8.06 9.88 1.84
N PRO A 179 8.72 11.02 1.60
CA PRO A 179 8.98 12.03 2.64
C PRO A 179 7.72 12.65 3.26
N MET A 180 6.66 12.80 2.49
CA MET A 180 5.41 13.39 3.00
C MET A 180 4.72 12.47 4.01
N PHE A 181 4.84 11.14 3.84
CA PHE A 181 4.25 10.18 4.78
C PHE A 181 5.15 9.94 5.99
N TRP A 182 6.46 9.83 5.80
CA TRP A 182 7.40 9.50 6.86
C TRP A 182 7.91 10.71 7.64
N GLY A 183 7.69 11.93 7.15
CA GLY A 183 8.32 13.12 7.73
C GLY A 183 9.83 13.04 7.58
N ALA A 184 10.59 13.63 8.42
CA ALA A 184 12.06 13.68 8.53
C ALA A 184 12.86 12.58 7.76
N ASP A 185 12.45 12.29 6.53
CA ASP A 185 12.93 11.17 5.70
C ASP A 185 14.10 11.59 4.79
N GLY A 186 14.31 12.86 4.64
CA GLY A 186 15.43 13.41 3.89
C GLY A 186 16.71 13.48 4.73
N GLY A 187 17.77 13.95 4.13
CA GLY A 187 18.98 14.36 4.86
C GLY A 187 18.71 15.58 5.74
N GLU A 188 19.71 16.02 6.49
CA GLU A 188 19.62 17.15 7.43
C GLU A 188 19.04 18.43 6.82
N TRP A 189 19.18 18.61 5.52
CA TRP A 189 18.79 19.82 4.77
C TRP A 189 17.43 19.75 4.08
N GLN A 190 16.78 18.57 4.03
CA GLN A 190 15.59 18.34 3.24
C GLN A 190 14.43 17.68 4.02
N SER A 191 14.57 17.57 5.32
CA SER A 191 13.55 16.95 6.17
C SER A 191 12.49 17.97 6.56
N VAL A 192 11.24 17.68 6.21
CA VAL A 192 10.07 18.45 6.62
C VAL A 192 9.16 17.55 7.44
N GLY A 193 8.77 18.02 8.64
CA GLY A 193 7.76 17.37 9.47
C GLY A 193 6.43 18.13 9.38
N PHE A 194 5.33 17.39 9.44
CA PHE A 194 3.98 17.93 9.65
C PHE A 194 3.53 17.65 11.08
N SER A 195 2.44 18.26 11.52
CA SER A 195 1.88 18.05 12.87
C SER A 195 1.58 16.58 13.17
N GLU A 196 1.14 15.82 12.16
CA GLU A 196 0.85 14.40 12.26
C GLU A 196 2.09 13.57 12.63
N HIS A 197 3.28 14.00 12.23
CA HIS A 197 4.54 13.31 12.54
C HIS A 197 4.96 13.45 14.01
N LEU A 198 4.30 14.33 14.78
CA LEU A 198 4.49 14.39 16.24
C LEU A 198 4.01 13.11 16.94
N ASP A 199 3.19 12.29 16.28
CA ASP A 199 2.81 10.96 16.75
C ASP A 199 3.88 9.88 16.43
N TYR A 200 5.14 10.20 16.68
CA TYR A 200 6.25 9.26 16.59
C TYR A 200 6.56 8.64 17.97
N PHE A 201 7.18 7.47 17.96
CA PHE A 201 7.58 6.77 19.19
C PHE A 201 8.57 7.60 20.02
N ARG A 202 8.26 7.74 21.31
CA ARG A 202 9.13 8.35 22.32
C ARG A 202 9.15 7.48 23.58
N PRO A 203 10.33 7.05 24.06
CA PRO A 203 10.43 6.21 25.25
C PRO A 203 10.03 6.97 26.54
N GLU A 204 9.79 6.24 27.62
CA GLU A 204 9.39 6.83 28.91
C GLU A 204 10.40 7.84 29.45
N ASN A 205 11.70 7.59 29.24
CA ASN A 205 12.79 8.46 29.70
C ASN A 205 13.18 9.54 28.67
N THR A 206 12.26 9.89 27.77
CA THR A 206 12.52 10.89 26.73
C THR A 206 12.78 12.28 27.31
N ALA A 207 13.74 13.01 26.72
CA ALA A 207 13.94 14.44 26.97
C ALA A 207 13.00 15.34 26.12
N SER A 208 12.12 14.76 25.33
CA SER A 208 11.20 15.51 24.48
C SER A 208 10.18 16.30 25.31
N VAL A 209 9.95 17.56 24.92
CA VAL A 209 8.91 18.41 25.51
C VAL A 209 7.48 17.86 25.32
N PHE A 210 7.30 16.94 24.38
CA PHE A 210 6.02 16.28 24.12
C PHE A 210 5.78 15.04 24.99
N GLY A 211 6.71 14.68 25.89
CA GLY A 211 6.62 13.50 26.76
C GLY A 211 6.74 12.16 26.02
N ALA A 212 6.53 11.09 26.76
CA ALA A 212 6.55 9.71 26.22
C ALA A 212 5.37 9.45 25.27
N ASN A 213 5.58 8.54 24.30
CA ASN A 213 4.55 8.06 23.40
C ASN A 213 4.88 6.62 22.96
N LEU A 214 4.44 5.65 23.75
CA LEU A 214 4.70 4.23 23.51
C LEU A 214 3.69 3.58 22.54
N ASP A 215 2.52 4.19 22.36
CA ASP A 215 1.44 3.73 21.48
C ASP A 215 1.36 4.55 20.19
N SER A 216 2.49 5.05 19.73
CA SER A 216 2.62 5.92 18.57
C SER A 216 2.16 5.27 17.26
N TYR A 217 1.67 6.11 16.34
CA TYR A 217 1.41 5.69 14.98
C TYR A 217 2.71 5.43 14.21
N TYR A 218 3.66 6.39 14.24
CA TYR A 218 4.94 6.28 13.56
C TYR A 218 6.02 5.63 14.43
N PRO A 219 6.99 4.92 13.83
CA PRO A 219 8.12 4.39 14.56
C PRO A 219 9.02 5.52 15.09
N LYS A 220 10.06 5.16 15.80
CA LYS A 220 11.10 6.08 16.25
C LYS A 220 11.65 6.87 15.06
N ALA A 221 11.71 8.18 15.21
CA ALA A 221 12.25 9.07 14.19
C ALA A 221 13.78 8.91 14.10
N TYR A 222 14.28 8.77 12.88
CA TYR A 222 15.69 8.72 12.55
C TYR A 222 16.01 9.76 11.49
N LEU A 223 17.20 10.33 11.57
CA LEU A 223 17.74 11.16 10.49
C LEU A 223 18.46 10.29 9.48
N GLY A 224 18.20 10.56 8.19
CA GLY A 224 18.83 9.88 7.07
C GLY A 224 18.47 8.37 6.99
N ASP A 225 19.42 7.59 6.49
CA ASP A 225 19.19 6.18 6.12
C ASP A 225 18.93 5.22 7.29
N LYS A 226 19.25 5.62 8.52
CA LYS A 226 19.06 4.78 9.71
C LYS A 226 17.60 4.36 9.92
N GLY A 227 16.64 5.15 9.46
CA GLY A 227 15.22 4.87 9.54
C GLY A 227 14.67 3.98 8.43
N ASN A 228 15.44 3.72 7.37
CA ASN A 228 14.99 2.95 6.20
C ASN A 228 14.54 1.53 6.55
N LYS A 229 15.08 0.96 7.63
CA LYS A 229 14.66 -0.34 8.18
C LYS A 229 13.17 -0.35 8.56
N ASN A 230 12.61 0.76 9.05
CA ASN A 230 11.22 0.89 9.47
C ASN A 230 10.25 1.26 8.32
N LYS A 231 10.79 1.62 7.15
CA LYS A 231 10.02 2.16 6.01
C LYS A 231 9.76 1.13 4.92
N LYS A 232 10.05 -0.14 5.16
CA LYS A 232 9.73 -1.22 4.21
C LYS A 232 8.23 -1.31 4.00
N THR A 233 7.80 -1.69 2.80
CA THR A 233 6.39 -1.96 2.50
C THR A 233 5.87 -3.01 3.47
N GLN A 234 4.80 -2.72 4.20
CA GLN A 234 4.38 -3.52 5.34
C GLN A 234 2.90 -3.35 5.69
N THR A 235 2.36 -4.30 6.45
CA THR A 235 0.94 -4.32 6.82
C THR A 235 0.51 -3.17 7.71
N ARG A 236 1.38 -2.67 8.62
CA ARG A 236 1.02 -1.61 9.58
C ARG A 236 0.57 -0.32 8.90
N TYR A 237 1.24 0.06 7.81
CA TYR A 237 1.01 1.34 7.13
C TYR A 237 0.28 1.19 5.79
N LEU A 238 -0.23 0.00 5.51
CA LEU A 238 -1.13 -0.18 4.39
C LEU A 238 -2.45 0.54 4.66
N GLN A 239 -2.84 1.45 3.77
CA GLN A 239 -4.01 2.29 3.94
C GLN A 239 -5.20 1.73 3.16
N ASN A 240 -6.40 1.96 3.71
CA ASN A 240 -7.63 1.72 2.97
C ASN A 240 -7.91 2.93 2.07
N GLY A 241 -7.86 2.73 0.78
CA GLY A 241 -8.15 3.76 -0.24
C GLY A 241 -9.58 3.70 -0.79
N ALA A 242 -10.52 3.13 -0.06
CA ALA A 242 -11.96 3.22 -0.37
C ALA A 242 -12.47 4.65 -0.13
N TYR A 243 -13.41 5.13 -0.96
CA TYR A 243 -14.02 6.46 -0.84
C TYR A 243 -15.40 6.49 -1.48
#